data_6ea78fd7993044c1300fa4e909342799
#
_entry.id   6ea78fd7993044c1300fa4e909342799
#
_cell.length_a   1.000
_cell.length_b   1.000
_cell.length_c   1.000
_cell.angle_alpha   90.00
_cell.angle_beta   90.00
_cell.angle_gamma   90.00
#
_symmetry.space_group_name_H-M   'P 1'
#
loop_
_entity.id
_entity.type
_entity.pdbx_description
1 polymer ?
#
loop_
_entity_poly.entity_id
_entity_poly.type
_entity_poly.pdbx_seq_one_letter_code
_entity_poly.pdbx_strand_id
1 'polypeptide(L)'
;MALNGVFYSLMILAFLAFFVSRFLTLKTVKGDIRSLHSRPVYYGLNSLFLTVFPAVILLIFWSFAQSILIDEKVKKQIPENFITEDAPLNLIMSEVNRLSEGLKQLVDQGTVSAAKVKNEGSELFGIEDKLESAGVFLSSSISPEVLSASRSKFAMEAFGNSTRNWLAILVSVLGFLWSLKNSTAEFR
;
A
#
# COMPACT_ATOMS: atom_id res chain seq x y z
N MET A 1 -6.83 -5.48 0.20
CA MET A 1 -5.84 -6.43 0.75
C MET A 1 -5.03 -5.72 1.83
N ALA A 2 -4.85 -6.34 3.00
CA ALA A 2 -3.92 -5.83 4.00
C ALA A 2 -2.47 -5.91 3.49
N LEU A 3 -1.58 -5.05 3.98
CA LEU A 3 -0.15 -5.03 3.58
C LEU A 3 0.53 -6.40 3.76
N ASN A 4 0.15 -7.11 4.83
CA ASN A 4 0.64 -8.47 5.10
C ASN A 4 0.31 -9.45 3.97
N GLY A 5 -0.90 -9.33 3.37
CA GLY A 5 -1.29 -10.18 2.24
C GLY A 5 -0.44 -9.94 0.98
N VAL A 6 -0.05 -8.69 0.72
CA VAL A 6 0.87 -8.36 -0.38
C VAL A 6 2.26 -8.95 -0.12
N PHE A 7 2.76 -8.81 1.10
CA PHE A 7 4.06 -9.36 1.47
C PHE A 7 4.12 -10.88 1.28
N TYR A 8 3.11 -11.62 1.75
CA TYR A 8 3.03 -13.06 1.52
C TYR A 8 2.93 -13.42 0.03
N SER A 9 2.15 -12.65 -0.75
CA SER A 9 2.04 -12.88 -2.19
C SER A 9 3.38 -12.68 -2.91
N LEU A 10 4.12 -11.62 -2.56
CA LEU A 10 5.46 -11.37 -3.09
C LEU A 10 6.45 -12.46 -2.70
N MET A 11 6.41 -12.95 -1.47
CA MET A 11 7.27 -14.06 -1.03
C MET A 11 6.97 -15.34 -1.83
N ILE A 12 5.70 -15.69 -1.99
CA ILE A 12 5.32 -16.89 -2.76
C ILE A 12 5.80 -16.76 -4.21
N LEU A 13 5.59 -15.60 -4.85
CA LEU A 13 6.07 -15.33 -6.21
C LEU A 13 7.60 -15.40 -6.29
N ALA A 14 8.32 -14.89 -5.29
CA ALA A 14 9.78 -14.96 -5.22
C ALA A 14 10.30 -16.41 -5.20
N PHE A 15 9.70 -17.23 -4.33
CA PHE A 15 10.05 -18.66 -4.24
C PHE A 15 9.72 -19.39 -5.54
N LEU A 16 8.54 -19.15 -6.10
CA LEU A 16 8.15 -19.73 -7.40
C LEU A 16 9.15 -19.31 -8.50
N ALA A 17 9.51 -18.04 -8.57
CA ALA A 17 10.48 -17.53 -9.54
C ALA A 17 11.82 -18.23 -9.43
N PHE A 18 12.31 -18.39 -8.20
CA PHE A 18 13.58 -19.06 -7.92
C PHE A 18 13.56 -20.52 -8.39
N PHE A 19 12.56 -21.29 -7.96
CA PHE A 19 12.50 -22.73 -8.26
C PHE A 19 12.21 -22.99 -9.73
N VAL A 20 11.27 -22.26 -10.32
CA VAL A 20 10.88 -22.44 -11.73
C VAL A 20 12.06 -22.07 -12.64
N SER A 21 12.73 -20.96 -12.43
CA SER A 21 13.88 -20.57 -13.24
C SER A 21 15.02 -21.58 -13.11
N ARG A 22 15.35 -22.01 -11.89
CA ARG A 22 16.35 -23.05 -11.68
C ARG A 22 16.00 -24.36 -12.38
N PHE A 23 14.72 -24.78 -12.29
CA PHE A 23 14.26 -26.02 -12.93
C PHE A 23 14.33 -25.92 -14.46
N LEU A 24 13.89 -24.80 -15.04
CA LEU A 24 13.96 -24.55 -16.47
C LEU A 24 15.41 -24.55 -16.97
N THR A 25 16.31 -23.87 -16.26
CA THR A 25 17.75 -23.86 -16.58
C THR A 25 18.31 -25.27 -16.63
N LEU A 26 18.06 -26.09 -15.60
CA LEU A 26 18.54 -27.48 -15.57
C LEU A 26 17.93 -28.34 -16.69
N LYS A 27 16.64 -28.14 -17.00
CA LYS A 27 15.97 -28.86 -18.07
C LYS A 27 16.54 -28.51 -19.46
N THR A 28 16.86 -27.23 -19.69
CA THR A 28 17.39 -26.74 -20.97
C THR A 28 18.76 -27.37 -21.29
N VAL A 29 19.61 -27.52 -20.29
CA VAL A 29 20.95 -28.13 -20.46
C VAL A 29 20.95 -29.66 -20.29
N LYS A 30 19.75 -30.29 -20.21
CA LYS A 30 19.60 -31.75 -20.07
C LYS A 30 20.44 -32.35 -18.91
N GLY A 31 20.69 -31.55 -17.87
CA GLY A 31 21.48 -31.93 -16.70
C GLY A 31 23.00 -31.72 -16.83
N ASP A 32 23.52 -31.31 -17.99
CA ASP A 32 24.92 -31.00 -18.14
C ASP A 32 25.25 -29.59 -17.62
N ILE A 33 25.58 -29.54 -16.33
CA ILE A 33 25.87 -28.27 -15.61
C ILE A 33 27.13 -27.57 -16.16
N ARG A 34 27.99 -28.31 -16.83
CA ARG A 34 29.27 -27.76 -17.40
C ARG A 34 29.02 -26.85 -18.60
N SER A 35 27.90 -27.02 -19.28
CA SER A 35 27.49 -26.16 -20.40
C SER A 35 26.91 -24.82 -19.97
N LEU A 36 26.62 -24.63 -18.65
CA LEU A 36 26.13 -23.39 -18.09
C LEU A 36 27.26 -22.39 -17.85
N HIS A 37 27.04 -21.14 -18.23
CA HIS A 37 27.97 -20.04 -17.97
C HIS A 37 28.07 -19.70 -16.47
N SER A 38 27.01 -20.02 -15.67
CA SER A 38 26.94 -19.80 -14.23
C SER A 38 26.25 -20.95 -13.51
N ARG A 39 26.43 -21.05 -12.20
CA ARG A 39 25.76 -22.09 -11.41
C ARG A 39 24.22 -21.93 -11.48
N PRO A 40 23.43 -23.02 -11.54
CA PRO A 40 21.96 -22.96 -11.63
C PRO A 40 21.28 -22.12 -10.54
N VAL A 41 21.91 -21.99 -9.38
CA VAL A 41 21.42 -21.17 -8.25
C VAL A 41 21.39 -19.68 -8.63
N TYR A 42 22.36 -19.19 -9.39
CA TYR A 42 22.39 -17.78 -9.78
C TYR A 42 21.25 -17.40 -10.72
N TYR A 43 20.84 -18.31 -11.61
CA TYR A 43 19.65 -18.10 -12.45
C TYR A 43 18.38 -17.99 -11.61
N GLY A 44 18.24 -18.84 -10.59
CA GLY A 44 17.14 -18.75 -9.62
C GLY A 44 17.16 -17.43 -8.85
N LEU A 45 18.31 -17.02 -8.32
CA LEU A 45 18.46 -15.75 -7.60
C LEU A 45 18.18 -14.54 -8.49
N ASN A 46 18.68 -14.53 -9.72
CA ASN A 46 18.38 -13.45 -10.67
C ASN A 46 16.88 -13.32 -10.92
N SER A 47 16.18 -14.45 -11.11
CA SER A 47 14.74 -14.46 -11.27
C SER A 47 14.00 -13.96 -10.04
N LEU A 48 14.43 -14.34 -8.84
CA LEU A 48 13.89 -13.87 -7.59
C LEU A 48 14.02 -12.34 -7.48
N PHE A 49 15.22 -11.81 -7.74
CA PHE A 49 15.46 -10.37 -7.68
C PHE A 49 14.66 -9.60 -8.72
N LEU A 50 14.58 -10.06 -9.96
CA LEU A 50 13.77 -9.43 -11.01
C LEU A 50 12.27 -9.44 -10.68
N THR A 51 11.79 -10.43 -9.94
CA THR A 51 10.41 -10.55 -9.51
C THR A 51 10.08 -9.60 -8.37
N VAL A 52 10.97 -9.49 -7.37
CA VAL A 52 10.66 -8.79 -6.12
C VAL A 52 11.15 -7.34 -6.13
N PHE A 53 12.34 -7.07 -6.65
CA PHE A 53 12.98 -5.77 -6.51
C PHE A 53 12.17 -4.60 -7.11
N PRO A 54 11.61 -4.71 -8.33
CA PRO A 54 10.79 -3.65 -8.89
C PRO A 54 9.52 -3.40 -8.09
N ALA A 55 8.89 -4.46 -7.55
CA ALA A 55 7.70 -4.34 -6.73
C ALA A 55 8.00 -3.64 -5.38
N VAL A 56 9.12 -3.95 -4.75
CA VAL A 56 9.56 -3.30 -3.50
C VAL A 56 9.87 -1.82 -3.74
N ILE A 57 10.58 -1.48 -4.81
CA ILE A 57 10.87 -0.09 -5.18
C ILE A 57 9.55 0.67 -5.39
N LEU A 58 8.59 0.09 -6.10
CA LEU A 58 7.27 0.68 -6.32
C LEU A 58 6.54 0.89 -5.00
N LEU A 59 6.54 -0.07 -4.08
CA LEU A 59 5.90 0.05 -2.77
C LEU A 59 6.48 1.21 -1.96
N ILE A 60 7.80 1.34 -1.93
CA ILE A 60 8.50 2.43 -1.22
C ILE A 60 8.14 3.78 -1.85
N PHE A 61 8.35 3.92 -3.16
CA PHE A 61 8.07 5.16 -3.89
C PHE A 61 6.61 5.59 -3.74
N TRP A 62 5.67 4.64 -3.91
CA TRP A 62 4.24 4.92 -3.78
C TRP A 62 3.87 5.41 -2.38
N SER A 63 4.44 4.80 -1.33
CA SER A 63 4.15 5.20 0.05
C SER A 63 4.50 6.66 0.32
N PHE A 64 5.65 7.12 -0.19
CA PHE A 64 6.04 8.53 -0.07
C PHE A 64 5.18 9.45 -0.93
N ALA A 65 4.99 9.10 -2.21
CA ALA A 65 4.22 9.93 -3.14
C ALA A 65 2.76 10.05 -2.71
N GLN A 66 2.15 8.97 -2.26
CA GLN A 66 0.75 8.95 -1.80
C GLN A 66 0.53 9.90 -0.63
N SER A 67 1.39 9.87 0.40
CA SER A 67 1.25 10.73 1.57
C SER A 67 1.27 12.23 1.17
N ILE A 68 2.25 12.63 0.37
CA ILE A 68 2.38 14.02 -0.08
C ILE A 68 1.17 14.47 -0.89
N LEU A 69 0.73 13.64 -1.84
CA LEU A 69 -0.39 13.99 -2.73
C LEU A 69 -1.73 14.06 -1.99
N ILE A 70 -1.95 13.17 -1.01
CA ILE A 70 -3.17 13.17 -0.22
C ILE A 70 -3.20 14.39 0.69
N ASP A 71 -2.11 14.67 1.42
CA ASP A 71 -2.05 15.82 2.32
C ASP A 71 -2.26 17.14 1.56
N GLU A 72 -1.68 17.29 0.37
CA GLU A 72 -1.93 18.46 -0.49
C GLU A 72 -3.40 18.60 -0.92
N LYS A 73 -4.05 17.49 -1.26
CA LYS A 73 -5.47 17.51 -1.63
C LYS A 73 -6.37 17.84 -0.44
N VAL A 74 -6.08 17.28 0.73
CA VAL A 74 -6.85 17.51 1.96
C VAL A 74 -6.71 18.95 2.41
N LYS A 75 -5.49 19.53 2.38
CA LYS A 75 -5.25 20.94 2.70
C LYS A 75 -6.14 21.88 1.87
N LYS A 76 -6.33 21.59 0.58
CA LYS A 76 -7.19 22.40 -0.30
C LYS A 76 -8.69 22.28 -0.01
N GLN A 77 -9.10 21.28 0.76
CA GLN A 77 -10.50 21.11 1.17
C GLN A 77 -10.85 21.92 2.43
N ILE A 78 -9.86 22.40 3.18
CA ILE A 78 -10.05 23.21 4.36
C ILE A 78 -10.31 24.66 3.93
N PRO A 79 -11.49 25.22 4.27
CA PRO A 79 -11.80 26.60 3.91
C PRO A 79 -10.87 27.59 4.63
N GLU A 80 -10.47 28.67 3.96
CA GLU A 80 -9.54 29.66 4.50
C GLU A 80 -10.08 30.37 5.77
N ASN A 81 -11.42 30.51 5.90
CA ASN A 81 -12.06 31.08 7.06
C ASN A 81 -11.91 30.25 8.34
N PHE A 82 -11.51 28.98 8.23
CA PHE A 82 -11.15 28.12 9.37
C PHE A 82 -9.73 28.31 9.89
N ILE A 83 -8.87 28.94 9.08
CA ILE A 83 -7.48 29.16 9.42
C ILE A 83 -7.39 30.49 10.19
N THR A 84 -7.16 30.41 11.49
CA THR A 84 -7.01 31.56 12.40
C THR A 84 -5.66 31.52 13.10
N GLU A 85 -5.29 32.60 13.80
CA GLU A 85 -4.06 32.60 14.60
C GLU A 85 -4.07 31.52 15.70
N ASP A 86 -5.24 31.25 16.29
CA ASP A 86 -5.41 30.22 17.31
C ASP A 86 -5.51 28.79 16.71
N ALA A 87 -5.88 28.65 15.43
CA ALA A 87 -6.00 27.39 14.71
C ALA A 87 -5.25 27.42 13.36
N PRO A 88 -3.91 27.42 13.39
CA PRO A 88 -3.11 27.40 12.17
C PRO A 88 -3.31 26.09 11.39
N LEU A 89 -3.11 26.13 10.08
CA LEU A 89 -3.36 25.01 9.17
C LEU A 89 -2.67 23.69 9.58
N ASN A 90 -1.47 23.77 10.15
CA ASN A 90 -0.74 22.60 10.65
C ASN A 90 -1.45 21.93 11.84
N LEU A 91 -2.08 22.71 12.72
CA LEU A 91 -2.87 22.17 13.83
C LEU A 91 -4.12 21.45 13.30
N ILE A 92 -4.85 22.10 12.40
CA ILE A 92 -6.04 21.51 11.76
C ILE A 92 -5.66 20.22 11.04
N MET A 93 -4.56 20.21 10.29
CA MET A 93 -4.09 19.00 9.60
C MET A 93 -3.67 17.89 10.55
N SER A 94 -3.10 18.23 11.72
CA SER A 94 -2.77 17.23 12.74
C SER A 94 -4.03 16.56 13.30
N GLU A 95 -5.11 17.34 13.47
CA GLU A 95 -6.40 16.83 13.92
C GLU A 95 -7.09 15.97 12.84
N VAL A 96 -7.06 16.39 11.57
CA VAL A 96 -7.50 15.60 10.43
C VAL A 96 -6.76 14.25 10.36
N ASN A 97 -5.45 14.26 10.55
CA ASN A 97 -4.64 13.04 10.55
C ASN A 97 -5.05 12.10 11.68
N ARG A 98 -5.17 12.63 12.90
CA ARG A 98 -5.57 11.86 14.08
C ARG A 98 -6.97 11.26 13.93
N LEU A 99 -7.93 12.03 13.40
CA LEU A 99 -9.28 11.54 13.13
C LEU A 99 -9.29 10.49 12.02
N SER A 100 -8.54 10.70 10.93
CA SER A 100 -8.44 9.71 9.85
C SER A 100 -7.86 8.37 10.34
N GLU A 101 -6.84 8.41 11.19
CA GLU A 101 -6.28 7.21 11.83
C GLU A 101 -7.27 6.56 12.79
N GLY A 102 -8.01 7.34 13.57
CA GLY A 102 -9.05 6.84 14.45
C GLY A 102 -10.17 6.14 13.66
N LEU A 103 -10.64 6.75 12.57
CA LEU A 103 -11.61 6.14 11.67
C LEU A 103 -11.11 4.81 11.09
N LYS A 104 -9.83 4.75 10.73
CA LYS A 104 -9.19 3.52 10.26
C LYS A 104 -9.18 2.45 11.33
N GLN A 105 -8.82 2.79 12.57
CA GLN A 105 -8.83 1.85 13.69
C GLN A 105 -10.22 1.28 13.95
N LEU A 106 -11.27 2.13 13.92
CA LEU A 106 -12.67 1.69 14.08
C LEU A 106 -13.11 0.73 12.97
N VAL A 107 -12.64 0.95 11.74
CA VAL A 107 -12.90 0.05 10.61
C VAL A 107 -12.13 -1.27 10.77
N ASP A 108 -10.87 -1.22 11.15
CA ASP A 108 -10.03 -2.41 11.36
C ASP A 108 -10.53 -3.28 12.52
N GLN A 109 -11.11 -2.66 13.57
CA GLN A 109 -11.79 -3.34 14.67
C GLN A 109 -13.20 -3.86 14.31
N GLY A 110 -13.72 -3.52 13.12
CA GLY A 110 -15.06 -3.92 12.69
C GLY A 110 -16.20 -3.16 13.36
N THR A 111 -15.91 -2.12 14.16
CA THR A 111 -16.91 -1.30 14.88
C THR A 111 -17.71 -0.42 13.92
N VAL A 112 -17.09 0.04 12.83
CA VAL A 112 -17.71 0.86 11.78
C VAL A 112 -17.34 0.28 10.42
N SER A 113 -18.33 0.21 9.51
CA SER A 113 -18.07 -0.22 8.15
C SER A 113 -17.33 0.86 7.35
N ALA A 114 -16.32 0.45 6.57
CA ALA A 114 -15.59 1.33 5.68
C ALA A 114 -16.50 2.07 4.68
N ALA A 115 -17.61 1.44 4.27
CA ALA A 115 -18.59 2.05 3.39
C ALA A 115 -19.33 3.22 4.08
N LYS A 116 -19.63 3.10 5.37
CA LYS A 116 -20.24 4.19 6.16
C LYS A 116 -19.29 5.37 6.34
N VAL A 117 -18.00 5.09 6.56
CA VAL A 117 -17.00 6.14 6.71
C VAL A 117 -16.82 6.93 5.40
N LYS A 118 -16.83 6.25 4.26
CA LYS A 118 -16.68 6.87 2.94
C LYS A 118 -17.90 7.67 2.48
N ASN A 119 -19.08 7.35 2.99
CA ASN A 119 -20.31 8.00 2.58
C ASN A 119 -20.52 9.28 3.41
N GLU A 120 -20.34 10.45 2.80
CA GLU A 120 -20.47 11.77 3.43
C GLU A 120 -21.88 12.01 3.98
N GLY A 121 -22.92 11.42 3.38
CA GLY A 121 -24.31 11.51 3.83
C GLY A 121 -24.67 10.63 5.04
N SER A 122 -23.76 9.74 5.50
CA SER A 122 -24.04 8.93 6.68
C SER A 122 -23.74 9.72 7.95
N GLU A 123 -24.78 9.95 8.75
CA GLU A 123 -24.63 10.48 10.09
C GLU A 123 -23.86 9.46 10.94
N LEU A 124 -22.72 9.88 11.44
CA LEU A 124 -21.92 9.07 12.36
C LEU A 124 -22.31 9.44 13.80
N PHE A 125 -23.57 9.14 14.16
CA PHE A 125 -24.02 9.33 15.54
C PHE A 125 -23.11 8.57 16.52
N GLY A 126 -22.68 9.26 17.57
CA GLY A 126 -21.80 8.68 18.60
C GLY A 126 -20.43 8.26 18.10
N ILE A 127 -19.92 8.90 17.03
CA ILE A 127 -18.57 8.62 16.55
C ILE A 127 -17.53 9.10 17.55
N GLU A 128 -17.84 10.18 18.28
CA GLU A 128 -16.98 10.74 19.32
C GLU A 128 -16.76 9.70 20.43
N ASP A 129 -17.84 9.13 20.96
CA ASP A 129 -17.77 8.07 21.99
C ASP A 129 -17.00 6.83 21.50
N LYS A 130 -17.14 6.48 20.22
CA LYS A 130 -16.44 5.35 19.62
C LYS A 130 -14.96 5.64 19.43
N LEU A 131 -14.60 6.86 19.03
CA LEU A 131 -13.22 7.30 18.90
C LEU A 131 -12.53 7.36 20.27
N GLU A 132 -13.20 7.87 21.29
CA GLU A 132 -12.71 7.84 22.67
C GLU A 132 -12.50 6.41 23.17
N SER A 133 -13.46 5.52 22.92
CA SER A 133 -13.34 4.10 23.28
C SER A 133 -12.20 3.39 22.55
N ALA A 134 -11.82 3.87 21.37
CA ALA A 134 -10.66 3.42 20.60
C ALA A 134 -9.33 4.11 21.02
N GLY A 135 -9.36 4.97 22.04
CA GLY A 135 -8.18 5.68 22.55
C GLY A 135 -7.80 6.94 21.76
N VAL A 136 -8.70 7.43 20.89
CA VAL A 136 -8.50 8.67 20.15
C VAL A 136 -9.13 9.82 20.94
N PHE A 137 -8.33 10.50 21.74
CA PHE A 137 -8.78 11.68 22.50
C PHE A 137 -8.93 12.87 21.57
N LEU A 138 -10.11 13.48 21.61
CA LEU A 138 -10.47 14.68 20.86
C LEU A 138 -10.15 15.92 21.70
N SER A 139 -9.54 16.92 21.08
CA SER A 139 -9.16 18.15 21.80
C SER A 139 -10.35 19.09 22.01
N SER A 140 -11.40 18.97 21.19
CA SER A 140 -12.63 19.76 21.19
C SER A 140 -13.73 19.02 20.45
N SER A 141 -14.96 19.55 20.43
CA SER A 141 -16.03 19.07 19.55
C SER A 141 -15.56 19.05 18.09
N ILE A 142 -15.76 17.93 17.41
CA ILE A 142 -15.31 17.75 16.02
C ILE A 142 -16.09 18.71 15.13
N SER A 143 -15.41 19.64 14.47
CA SER A 143 -16.07 20.47 13.47
C SER A 143 -16.48 19.62 12.25
N PRO A 144 -17.64 19.87 11.61
CA PRO A 144 -18.06 19.13 10.44
C PRO A 144 -17.05 19.13 9.28
N GLU A 145 -16.30 20.22 9.13
CA GLU A 145 -15.29 20.42 8.11
C GLU A 145 -14.07 19.52 8.34
N VAL A 146 -13.58 19.44 9.58
CA VAL A 146 -12.48 18.56 9.95
C VAL A 146 -12.89 17.10 9.80
N LEU A 147 -14.12 16.77 10.15
CA LEU A 147 -14.64 15.42 9.97
C LEU A 147 -14.77 15.04 8.48
N SER A 148 -15.25 15.95 7.63
CA SER A 148 -15.37 15.72 6.19
C SER A 148 -13.99 15.55 5.54
N ALA A 149 -13.01 16.39 5.92
CA ALA A 149 -11.63 16.29 5.48
C ALA A 149 -10.97 14.97 5.91
N SER A 150 -11.24 14.53 7.14
CA SER A 150 -10.73 13.26 7.68
C SER A 150 -11.32 12.04 6.96
N ARG A 151 -12.62 12.06 6.64
CA ARG A 151 -13.28 11.02 5.83
C ARG A 151 -12.70 10.97 4.41
N SER A 152 -12.53 12.14 3.79
CA SER A 152 -11.92 12.27 2.47
C SER A 152 -10.50 11.71 2.46
N LYS A 153 -9.69 12.04 3.48
CA LYS A 153 -8.35 11.48 3.67
C LYS A 153 -8.40 9.96 3.78
N PHE A 154 -9.21 9.41 4.68
CA PHE A 154 -9.39 7.98 4.85
C PHE A 154 -9.77 7.28 3.53
N ALA A 155 -10.72 7.86 2.76
CA ALA A 155 -11.15 7.30 1.49
C ALA A 155 -10.03 7.28 0.44
N MET A 156 -9.26 8.37 0.35
CA MET A 156 -8.12 8.48 -0.56
C MET A 156 -6.98 7.53 -0.18
N GLU A 157 -6.67 7.40 1.12
CA GLU A 157 -5.67 6.45 1.62
C GLU A 157 -6.10 4.99 1.37
N ALA A 158 -7.34 4.64 1.63
CA ALA A 158 -7.86 3.30 1.38
C ALA A 158 -7.81 2.92 -0.11
N PHE A 159 -8.15 3.87 -1.00
CA PHE A 159 -8.05 3.68 -2.44
C PHE A 159 -6.60 3.56 -2.89
N GLY A 160 -5.73 4.48 -2.45
CA GLY A 160 -4.30 4.49 -2.79
C GLY A 160 -3.59 3.22 -2.32
N ASN A 161 -3.88 2.75 -1.10
CA ASN A 161 -3.33 1.50 -0.57
C ASN A 161 -3.78 0.28 -1.37
N SER A 162 -5.06 0.24 -1.80
CA SER A 162 -5.56 -0.84 -2.64
C SER A 162 -4.88 -0.84 -4.00
N THR A 163 -4.79 0.32 -4.65
CA THR A 163 -4.12 0.49 -5.95
C THR A 163 -2.66 0.11 -5.89
N ARG A 164 -1.93 0.60 -4.88
CA ARG A 164 -0.52 0.24 -4.62
C ARG A 164 -0.33 -1.27 -4.54
N ASN A 165 -1.18 -1.94 -3.77
CA ASN A 165 -1.06 -3.36 -3.52
C ASN A 165 -1.27 -4.18 -4.81
N TRP A 166 -2.27 -3.83 -5.62
CA TRP A 166 -2.50 -4.46 -6.90
C TRP A 166 -1.38 -4.20 -7.91
N LEU A 167 -0.88 -2.97 -7.98
CA LEU A 167 0.24 -2.62 -8.85
C LEU A 167 1.52 -3.37 -8.46
N ALA A 168 1.81 -3.52 -7.17
CA ALA A 168 2.97 -4.27 -6.71
C ALA A 168 2.92 -5.74 -7.13
N ILE A 169 1.75 -6.38 -7.00
CA ILE A 169 1.55 -7.76 -7.46
C ILE A 169 1.71 -7.84 -8.99
N LEU A 170 1.10 -6.92 -9.73
CA LEU A 170 1.19 -6.88 -11.19
C LEU A 170 2.64 -6.74 -11.67
N VAL A 171 3.38 -5.78 -11.09
CA VAL A 171 4.80 -5.57 -11.42
C VAL A 171 5.63 -6.80 -11.09
N SER A 172 5.36 -7.45 -9.96
CA SER A 172 6.04 -8.70 -9.58
C SER A 172 5.77 -9.82 -10.57
N VAL A 173 4.53 -9.99 -11.01
CA VAL A 173 4.17 -10.99 -12.04
C VAL A 173 4.86 -10.69 -13.37
N LEU A 174 4.89 -9.42 -13.79
CA LEU A 174 5.60 -9.02 -15.02
C LEU A 174 7.11 -9.28 -14.91
N GLY A 175 7.72 -8.97 -13.76
CA GLY A 175 9.11 -9.27 -13.47
C GLY A 175 9.42 -10.78 -13.54
N PHE A 176 8.50 -11.60 -13.01
CA PHE A 176 8.60 -13.05 -13.08
C PHE A 176 8.55 -13.54 -14.54
N LEU A 177 7.58 -13.11 -15.33
CA LEU A 177 7.44 -13.49 -16.74
C LEU A 177 8.65 -13.05 -17.58
N TRP A 178 9.15 -11.83 -17.32
CA TRP A 178 10.36 -11.32 -17.98
C TRP A 178 11.58 -12.17 -17.63
N SER A 179 11.73 -12.54 -16.38
CA SER A 179 12.81 -13.41 -15.92
C SER A 179 12.80 -14.79 -16.59
N LEU A 180 11.63 -15.40 -16.75
CA LEU A 180 11.48 -16.67 -17.44
C LEU A 180 11.90 -16.58 -18.92
N LYS A 181 11.51 -15.48 -19.59
CA LYS A 181 11.92 -15.24 -20.98
C LYS A 181 13.44 -15.12 -21.11
N ASN A 182 14.09 -14.38 -20.20
CA ASN A 182 15.55 -14.21 -20.22
C ASN A 182 16.27 -15.53 -19.90
N SER A 183 15.80 -16.28 -18.91
CA SER A 183 16.41 -17.58 -18.58
C SER A 183 16.38 -18.60 -19.72
N THR A 184 15.41 -18.47 -20.64
CA THR A 184 15.33 -19.34 -21.84
C THR A 184 16.07 -18.77 -23.05
N ALA A 185 16.29 -17.45 -23.12
CA ALA A 185 16.94 -16.78 -24.25
C ALA A 185 18.47 -16.87 -24.20
N GLU A 186 19.08 -16.97 -23.02
CA GLU A 186 20.54 -17.09 -22.84
C GLU A 186 21.09 -18.42 -23.37
N PHE A 187 20.24 -19.37 -23.75
CA PHE A 187 20.61 -20.69 -24.26
C PHE A 187 20.33 -20.86 -25.77
N ARG A 188 20.07 -19.80 -26.49
CA ARG A 188 19.96 -19.77 -27.95
C ARG A 188 21.20 -19.11 -28.54
#